data_16b80ef100c146a188204edab19052b2
#
_entry.id   16b80ef100c146a188204edab19052b2
#
_cell.length_a   1.000
_cell.length_b   1.000
_cell.length_c   1.000
_cell.angle_alpha   90.00
_cell.angle_beta   90.00
_cell.angle_gamma   90.00
#
_symmetry.space_group_name_H-M   'P 1'
#
loop_
_entity.id
_entity.type
_entity.pdbx_description
1 polymer ?
#
loop_
_entity_poly.entity_id
_entity_poly.type
_entity_poly.pdbx_seq_one_letter_code
_entity_poly.pdbx_strand_id
1 'polypeptide(L)'
;SYPGSSPLEIQDSIVRPIEDQLSGIDGIDSITASISEGRGGVTVSFLRGEDIKEKLDEIKTEIDRITVLPEEANDPVVIQASNSSRVLEIAIHGDASEQVLKEEAERLKDELVALGSISFVEVGNIRAYEISIEVDRDNLRAYGISMAEVANVIGQNSLELPGGSINTDTVAIPIRTTGRNYTQSDFENIIVRTDDKGGRVYLRDIAKVVDGFEDADLAANFNGDRSVSVNVFRVGDEQVLAIVEDSRAYLAATYRPSLEDGINATVWQDDSKDLQDRIDLLVNNAAIGLALVVLCLALFLDIRLAFWSAMGIGVSFAGAFIIMGSLGMSINMISLFGFILAIGIVVDNAIVVSENIYKNGEDGLAPMQAAVKGTQRIAIPVIFSALTTIVAFWPLTQLPGTLGKFLTDIPVVVIVVLSLSLLQALLILPRNLSRLDVSENHKPNLVFRFLNLIRGAVDTVLQWFIRVPLDAVLRFTTKGFAILIPIAFSVAMMIMTVGLLSFGYVKFNFFPSIDGDFVTASIEMNDGTTFQMTQEVAEHVRVSAIRAGADIQAELPNDAPEVIVGVNVVVGQGVSAGGPEGGSAAGGATLANVVVQLTDPTKRDWDAK
;
A
#
# COMPACT_ATOMS: atom_id res chain seq x y z
N SER A 1 0.36 -21.81 -17.95
CA SER A 1 1.61 -22.55 -17.69
C SER A 1 1.85 -23.62 -18.75
N TYR A 2 3.13 -23.93 -18.99
CA TYR A 2 3.56 -24.99 -19.93
C TYR A 2 4.70 -25.75 -19.27
N PRO A 3 4.39 -26.74 -18.42
CA PRO A 3 5.37 -27.45 -17.61
C PRO A 3 6.46 -28.13 -18.47
N GLY A 4 7.72 -28.01 -18.03
CA GLY A 4 8.89 -28.59 -18.72
C GLY A 4 9.38 -27.82 -19.94
N SER A 5 8.79 -26.69 -20.28
CA SER A 5 9.25 -25.84 -21.39
C SER A 5 10.27 -24.81 -20.94
N SER A 6 11.22 -24.52 -21.83
CA SER A 6 12.20 -23.45 -21.62
C SER A 6 11.57 -22.06 -21.75
N PRO A 7 12.20 -21.00 -21.20
CA PRO A 7 11.69 -19.63 -21.33
C PRO A 7 11.52 -19.18 -22.79
N LEU A 8 12.39 -19.62 -23.70
CA LEU A 8 12.27 -19.31 -25.13
C LEU A 8 11.06 -19.98 -25.79
N GLU A 9 10.78 -21.24 -25.42
CA GLU A 9 9.58 -21.94 -25.92
C GLU A 9 8.30 -21.27 -25.43
N ILE A 10 8.25 -20.82 -24.18
CA ILE A 10 7.13 -20.06 -23.65
C ILE A 10 6.98 -18.72 -24.37
N GLN A 11 8.08 -18.01 -24.61
CA GLN A 11 8.06 -16.77 -25.35
C GLN A 11 7.46 -16.94 -26.76
N ASP A 12 7.93 -17.93 -27.49
CA ASP A 12 7.54 -18.10 -28.89
C ASP A 12 6.18 -18.76 -29.06
N SER A 13 5.83 -19.73 -28.19
CA SER A 13 4.61 -20.54 -28.35
C SER A 13 3.41 -20.00 -27.58
N ILE A 14 3.61 -19.19 -26.55
CA ILE A 14 2.52 -18.69 -25.70
C ILE A 14 2.46 -17.17 -25.68
N VAL A 15 3.56 -16.51 -25.28
CA VAL A 15 3.56 -15.07 -25.03
C VAL A 15 3.36 -14.27 -26.30
N ARG A 16 4.12 -14.59 -27.35
CA ARG A 16 4.03 -13.87 -28.64
C ARG A 16 2.66 -13.98 -29.30
N PRO A 17 2.00 -15.16 -29.41
CA PRO A 17 0.62 -15.24 -29.89
C PRO A 17 -0.37 -14.41 -29.07
N ILE A 18 -0.19 -14.32 -27.75
CA ILE A 18 -1.01 -13.48 -26.88
C ILE A 18 -0.76 -11.99 -27.16
N GLU A 19 0.49 -11.55 -27.23
CA GLU A 19 0.85 -10.15 -27.53
C GLU A 19 0.35 -9.72 -28.90
N ASP A 20 0.50 -10.57 -29.91
CA ASP A 20 0.00 -10.30 -31.27
C ASP A 20 -1.51 -10.11 -31.29
N GLN A 21 -2.25 -10.95 -30.58
CA GLN A 21 -3.71 -10.86 -30.50
C GLN A 21 -4.18 -9.61 -29.75
N LEU A 22 -3.49 -9.25 -28.67
CA LEU A 22 -3.84 -8.10 -27.83
C LEU A 22 -3.44 -6.75 -28.46
N SER A 23 -2.50 -6.75 -29.41
CA SER A 23 -2.01 -5.53 -30.06
C SER A 23 -3.10 -4.76 -30.84
N GLY A 24 -4.22 -5.40 -31.14
CA GLY A 24 -5.38 -4.79 -31.83
C GLY A 24 -6.38 -4.10 -30.93
N ILE A 25 -6.21 -4.16 -29.61
CA ILE A 25 -7.16 -3.56 -28.64
C ILE A 25 -6.83 -2.08 -28.43
N ASP A 26 -7.83 -1.22 -28.59
CA ASP A 26 -7.69 0.21 -28.38
C ASP A 26 -7.54 0.56 -26.88
N GLY A 27 -6.81 1.64 -26.59
CA GLY A 27 -6.66 2.16 -25.22
C GLY A 27 -5.55 1.49 -24.40
N ILE A 28 -4.79 0.58 -24.98
CA ILE A 28 -3.62 0.00 -24.31
C ILE A 28 -2.51 1.05 -24.20
N ASP A 29 -1.97 1.21 -22.99
CA ASP A 29 -0.79 2.04 -22.69
C ASP A 29 0.50 1.23 -22.84
N SER A 30 0.53 0.01 -22.27
CA SER A 30 1.67 -0.89 -22.36
C SER A 30 1.28 -2.36 -22.21
N ILE A 31 2.06 -3.24 -22.86
CA ILE A 31 2.02 -4.69 -22.66
C ILE A 31 3.39 -5.12 -22.14
N THR A 32 3.43 -5.81 -21.00
CA THR A 32 4.65 -6.32 -20.38
C THR A 32 4.53 -7.82 -20.19
N ALA A 33 5.52 -8.58 -20.67
CA ALA A 33 5.57 -10.01 -20.45
C ALA A 33 6.62 -10.37 -19.39
N SER A 34 6.26 -11.33 -18.53
CA SER A 34 7.17 -11.97 -17.57
C SER A 34 7.26 -13.46 -17.91
N ILE A 35 8.43 -13.97 -18.15
CA ILE A 35 8.66 -15.34 -18.65
C ILE A 35 9.68 -16.01 -17.74
N SER A 36 9.33 -17.22 -17.30
CA SER A 36 10.24 -18.11 -16.55
C SER A 36 10.07 -19.54 -17.07
N GLU A 37 10.90 -20.49 -16.62
CA GLU A 37 10.75 -21.90 -16.97
C GLU A 37 9.35 -22.41 -16.57
N GLY A 38 8.65 -23.02 -17.50
CA GLY A 38 7.31 -23.57 -17.31
C GLY A 38 6.17 -22.54 -17.20
N ARG A 39 6.44 -21.22 -17.16
CA ARG A 39 5.40 -20.19 -16.94
C ARG A 39 5.61 -18.92 -17.76
N GLY A 40 4.53 -18.36 -18.28
CA GLY A 40 4.49 -17.03 -18.89
C GLY A 40 3.30 -16.22 -18.40
N GLY A 41 3.49 -14.93 -18.18
CA GLY A 41 2.44 -13.98 -17.83
C GLY A 41 2.52 -12.74 -18.69
N VAL A 42 1.37 -12.20 -19.11
CA VAL A 42 1.28 -10.95 -19.87
C VAL A 42 0.42 -9.98 -19.07
N THR A 43 0.97 -8.83 -18.76
CA THR A 43 0.28 -7.74 -18.06
C THR A 43 -0.03 -6.64 -19.06
N VAL A 44 -1.30 -6.25 -19.15
CA VAL A 44 -1.79 -5.19 -20.03
C VAL A 44 -2.21 -4.00 -19.18
N SER A 45 -1.60 -2.84 -19.43
CA SER A 45 -1.96 -1.58 -18.79
C SER A 45 -2.73 -0.70 -19.76
N PHE A 46 -3.81 -0.07 -19.28
CA PHE A 46 -4.67 0.79 -20.09
C PHE A 46 -4.48 2.27 -19.78
N LEU A 47 -4.78 3.11 -20.75
CA LEU A 47 -4.83 4.55 -20.60
C LEU A 47 -5.86 4.97 -19.53
N ARG A 48 -5.63 6.12 -18.92
CA ARG A 48 -6.50 6.63 -17.86
C ARG A 48 -7.88 6.98 -18.42
N GLY A 49 -8.94 6.42 -17.84
CA GLY A 49 -10.32 6.70 -18.19
C GLY A 49 -11.01 5.56 -18.94
N GLU A 50 -10.29 4.50 -19.30
CA GLU A 50 -10.88 3.29 -19.89
C GLU A 50 -11.70 2.52 -18.85
N ASP A 51 -12.79 1.88 -19.29
CA ASP A 51 -13.59 0.98 -18.46
C ASP A 51 -12.89 -0.40 -18.39
N ILE A 52 -12.26 -0.69 -17.26
CA ILE A 52 -11.49 -1.92 -17.07
C ILE A 52 -12.35 -3.18 -17.17
N LYS A 53 -13.64 -3.13 -16.83
CA LYS A 53 -14.53 -4.31 -16.99
C LYS A 53 -14.81 -4.62 -18.44
N GLU A 54 -15.11 -3.58 -19.24
CA GLU A 54 -15.30 -3.74 -20.68
C GLU A 54 -14.01 -4.25 -21.33
N LYS A 55 -12.86 -3.68 -20.96
CA LYS A 55 -11.54 -4.12 -21.46
C LYS A 55 -11.17 -5.55 -21.04
N LEU A 56 -11.54 -5.97 -19.84
CA LEU A 56 -11.34 -7.36 -19.39
C LEU A 56 -12.12 -8.34 -20.27
N ASP A 57 -13.37 -8.03 -20.58
CA ASP A 57 -14.20 -8.89 -21.42
C ASP A 57 -13.72 -8.90 -22.89
N GLU A 58 -13.18 -7.77 -23.37
CA GLU A 58 -12.55 -7.67 -24.69
C GLU A 58 -11.28 -8.55 -24.73
N ILE A 59 -10.37 -8.43 -23.74
CA ILE A 59 -9.18 -9.29 -23.63
C ILE A 59 -9.57 -10.77 -23.59
N LYS A 60 -10.53 -11.17 -22.76
CA LYS A 60 -10.99 -12.58 -22.70
C LYS A 60 -11.44 -13.08 -24.06
N THR A 61 -12.24 -12.27 -24.75
CA THR A 61 -12.72 -12.62 -26.07
C THR A 61 -11.59 -12.80 -27.08
N GLU A 62 -10.57 -11.93 -27.05
CA GLU A 62 -9.44 -12.05 -27.96
C GLU A 62 -8.51 -13.23 -27.59
N ILE A 63 -8.30 -13.51 -26.32
CA ILE A 63 -7.52 -14.68 -25.86
C ILE A 63 -8.23 -15.98 -26.26
N ASP A 64 -9.56 -16.08 -26.10
CA ASP A 64 -10.35 -17.26 -26.48
C ASP A 64 -10.32 -17.54 -28.00
N ARG A 65 -9.93 -16.57 -28.81
CA ARG A 65 -9.76 -16.75 -30.26
C ARG A 65 -8.41 -17.36 -30.65
N ILE A 66 -7.45 -17.44 -29.72
CA ILE A 66 -6.15 -18.02 -30.01
C ILE A 66 -6.29 -19.55 -30.14
N THR A 67 -6.04 -20.09 -31.32
CA THR A 67 -6.15 -21.53 -31.63
C THR A 67 -4.78 -22.22 -31.79
N VAL A 68 -3.70 -21.47 -31.63
CA VAL A 68 -2.32 -21.95 -31.92
C VAL A 68 -1.53 -22.31 -30.67
N LEU A 69 -2.15 -22.28 -29.48
CA LEU A 69 -1.48 -22.66 -28.26
C LEU A 69 -1.20 -24.18 -28.22
N PRO A 70 -0.08 -24.64 -27.65
CA PRO A 70 0.24 -26.06 -27.50
C PRO A 70 -0.83 -26.80 -26.68
N GLU A 71 -1.20 -28.01 -27.08
CA GLU A 71 -2.21 -28.83 -26.38
C GLU A 71 -1.78 -29.21 -24.96
N GLU A 72 -0.46 -29.26 -24.69
CA GLU A 72 0.13 -29.55 -23.38
C GLU A 72 0.19 -28.31 -22.47
N ALA A 73 -0.06 -27.11 -23.00
CA ALA A 73 -0.13 -25.90 -22.21
C ALA A 73 -1.49 -25.77 -21.54
N ASN A 74 -1.51 -25.30 -20.29
CA ASN A 74 -2.75 -24.97 -19.62
C ASN A 74 -3.39 -23.73 -20.27
N ASP A 75 -4.71 -23.68 -20.30
CA ASP A 75 -5.47 -22.54 -20.82
C ASP A 75 -5.06 -21.23 -20.11
N PRO A 76 -4.92 -20.12 -20.85
CA PRO A 76 -4.65 -18.82 -20.27
C PRO A 76 -5.78 -18.37 -19.35
N VAL A 77 -5.44 -17.94 -18.14
CA VAL A 77 -6.40 -17.36 -17.19
C VAL A 77 -6.27 -15.84 -17.23
N VAL A 78 -7.34 -15.16 -17.64
CA VAL A 78 -7.39 -13.69 -17.70
C VAL A 78 -8.08 -13.17 -16.45
N ILE A 79 -7.33 -12.40 -15.66
CA ILE A 79 -7.81 -11.80 -14.42
C ILE A 79 -7.59 -10.29 -14.45
N GLN A 80 -8.50 -9.55 -13.86
CA GLN A 80 -8.22 -8.15 -13.55
C GLN A 80 -7.28 -8.11 -12.36
N ALA A 81 -6.17 -7.37 -12.47
CA ALA A 81 -5.36 -7.06 -11.30
C ALA A 81 -6.27 -6.34 -10.28
N SER A 82 -6.64 -7.05 -9.23
CA SER A 82 -7.49 -6.48 -8.20
C SER A 82 -6.68 -5.46 -7.41
N ASN A 83 -7.34 -4.39 -6.97
CA ASN A 83 -6.73 -3.43 -6.05
C ASN A 83 -6.71 -4.05 -4.63
N SER A 84 -6.15 -5.25 -4.54
CA SER A 84 -5.90 -5.94 -3.27
C SER A 84 -4.47 -5.66 -2.85
N SER A 85 -4.32 -5.16 -1.65
CA SER A 85 -3.01 -4.99 -1.02
C SER A 85 -2.95 -5.82 0.25
N ARG A 86 -1.86 -6.56 0.43
CA ARG A 86 -1.62 -7.26 1.68
C ARG A 86 -1.49 -6.21 2.79
N VAL A 87 -2.16 -6.45 3.91
CA VAL A 87 -2.17 -5.55 5.06
C VAL A 87 -1.59 -6.19 6.31
N LEU A 88 -1.62 -7.54 6.35
CA LEU A 88 -1.09 -8.31 7.47
C LEU A 88 -0.57 -9.65 6.97
N GLU A 89 0.57 -10.08 7.45
CA GLU A 89 1.09 -11.44 7.29
C GLU A 89 1.26 -12.09 8.65
N ILE A 90 0.72 -13.29 8.80
CA ILE A 90 0.79 -14.09 10.02
C ILE A 90 1.59 -15.34 9.70
N ALA A 91 2.71 -15.55 10.39
CA ALA A 91 3.48 -16.78 10.30
C ALA A 91 2.93 -17.79 11.32
N ILE A 92 2.44 -18.93 10.84
CA ILE A 92 2.14 -20.09 11.68
C ILE A 92 3.37 -20.97 11.62
N HIS A 93 4.01 -21.21 12.77
CA HIS A 93 5.30 -21.89 12.82
C HIS A 93 5.45 -22.75 14.07
N GLY A 94 6.35 -23.74 14.02
CA GLY A 94 6.66 -24.59 15.16
C GLY A 94 7.18 -25.96 14.77
N ASP A 95 7.37 -26.82 15.78
CA ASP A 95 7.81 -28.20 15.61
C ASP A 95 6.62 -29.10 15.27
N ALA A 96 6.07 -28.91 14.07
CA ALA A 96 4.94 -29.67 13.55
C ALA A 96 5.16 -30.09 12.09
N SER A 97 4.40 -31.09 11.63
CA SER A 97 4.45 -31.50 10.23
C SER A 97 3.90 -30.41 9.32
N GLU A 98 4.33 -30.40 8.05
CA GLU A 98 3.82 -29.48 7.04
C GLU A 98 2.29 -29.53 6.92
N GLN A 99 1.73 -30.75 7.02
CA GLN A 99 0.29 -30.97 6.96
C GLN A 99 -0.45 -30.27 8.10
N VAL A 100 0.02 -30.44 9.34
CA VAL A 100 -0.59 -29.80 10.52
C VAL A 100 -0.53 -28.28 10.43
N LEU A 101 0.63 -27.74 10.03
CA LEU A 101 0.76 -26.28 9.87
C LEU A 101 -0.17 -25.74 8.78
N LYS A 102 -0.38 -26.51 7.68
CA LYS A 102 -1.30 -26.13 6.62
C LYS A 102 -2.75 -26.19 7.07
N GLU A 103 -3.15 -27.25 7.77
CA GLU A 103 -4.51 -27.39 8.32
C GLU A 103 -4.82 -26.23 9.28
N GLU A 104 -3.88 -25.86 10.13
CA GLU A 104 -4.02 -24.70 11.01
C GLU A 104 -4.10 -23.38 10.24
N ALA A 105 -3.31 -23.22 9.16
CA ALA A 105 -3.35 -22.02 8.33
C ALA A 105 -4.69 -21.88 7.58
N GLU A 106 -5.21 -22.97 7.01
CA GLU A 106 -6.53 -22.98 6.36
C GLU A 106 -7.66 -22.73 7.38
N ARG A 107 -7.56 -23.29 8.59
CA ARG A 107 -8.49 -22.99 9.68
C ARG A 107 -8.49 -21.50 10.01
N LEU A 108 -7.31 -20.89 10.22
CA LEU A 108 -7.20 -19.46 10.50
C LEU A 108 -7.78 -18.61 9.38
N LYS A 109 -7.49 -18.96 8.13
CA LYS A 109 -8.05 -18.29 6.95
C LYS A 109 -9.58 -18.29 6.97
N ASP A 110 -10.20 -19.47 7.16
CA ASP A 110 -11.66 -19.60 7.16
C ASP A 110 -12.30 -18.81 8.32
N GLU A 111 -11.68 -18.86 9.49
CA GLU A 111 -12.13 -18.14 10.69
C GLU A 111 -12.00 -16.62 10.54
N LEU A 112 -10.91 -16.11 9.93
CA LEU A 112 -10.74 -14.69 9.64
C LEU A 112 -11.79 -14.18 8.63
N VAL A 113 -12.03 -14.93 7.56
CA VAL A 113 -13.07 -14.58 6.57
C VAL A 113 -14.47 -14.59 7.21
N ALA A 114 -14.72 -15.50 8.15
CA ALA A 114 -16.00 -15.59 8.88
C ALA A 114 -16.28 -14.36 9.77
N LEU A 115 -15.29 -13.51 10.10
CA LEU A 115 -15.51 -12.26 10.83
C LEU A 115 -16.32 -11.23 10.03
N GLY A 116 -16.38 -11.37 8.70
CA GLY A 116 -17.17 -10.50 7.82
C GLY A 116 -16.60 -9.12 7.55
N SER A 117 -15.57 -8.71 8.26
CA SER A 117 -14.79 -7.48 8.02
C SER A 117 -13.59 -7.72 7.08
N ILE A 118 -13.30 -8.98 6.77
CA ILE A 118 -12.15 -9.42 5.98
C ILE A 118 -12.68 -10.23 4.80
N SER A 119 -12.47 -9.74 3.58
CA SER A 119 -13.01 -10.39 2.38
C SER A 119 -12.05 -11.39 1.75
N PHE A 120 -10.74 -11.21 1.91
CA PHE A 120 -9.76 -12.04 1.24
C PHE A 120 -8.55 -12.37 2.11
N VAL A 121 -8.32 -13.68 2.28
CA VAL A 121 -7.18 -14.24 3.00
C VAL A 121 -6.59 -15.38 2.17
N GLU A 122 -5.27 -15.42 2.05
CA GLU A 122 -4.54 -16.43 1.28
C GLU A 122 -3.53 -17.15 2.16
N VAL A 123 -3.44 -18.45 2.02
CA VAL A 123 -2.38 -19.27 2.61
C VAL A 123 -1.23 -19.36 1.62
N GLY A 124 -0.04 -18.97 2.04
CA GLY A 124 1.15 -18.93 1.20
C GLY A 124 2.35 -19.64 1.82
N ASN A 125 3.42 -19.73 1.04
CA ASN A 125 4.69 -20.32 1.44
C ASN A 125 4.57 -21.81 1.83
N ILE A 126 3.63 -22.53 1.21
CA ILE A 126 3.40 -23.95 1.42
C ILE A 126 2.98 -24.62 0.12
N ARG A 127 3.38 -25.87 -0.04
CA ARG A 127 3.05 -26.69 -1.22
C ARG A 127 1.56 -26.98 -1.32
N ALA A 128 1.07 -27.10 -2.55
CA ALA A 128 -0.32 -27.51 -2.79
C ALA A 128 -0.57 -28.97 -2.35
N TYR A 129 -1.80 -29.27 -1.93
CA TYR A 129 -2.18 -30.66 -1.69
C TYR A 129 -2.25 -31.44 -3.00
N GLU A 130 -1.69 -32.64 -3.00
CA GLU A 130 -1.72 -33.55 -4.12
C GLU A 130 -1.97 -34.98 -3.63
N ILE A 131 -2.85 -35.70 -4.32
CA ILE A 131 -2.98 -37.13 -4.17
C ILE A 131 -2.19 -37.81 -5.28
N SER A 132 -1.01 -38.30 -4.93
CA SER A 132 -0.13 -38.99 -5.86
C SER A 132 -0.49 -40.45 -5.99
N ILE A 133 -0.57 -40.97 -7.22
CA ILE A 133 -0.85 -42.36 -7.53
C ILE A 133 0.39 -43.01 -8.12
N GLU A 134 1.17 -43.63 -7.26
CA GLU A 134 2.41 -44.31 -7.63
C GLU A 134 2.12 -45.74 -8.13
N VAL A 135 2.12 -45.92 -9.44
CA VAL A 135 1.74 -47.21 -10.06
C VAL A 135 2.92 -48.18 -10.06
N ASP A 136 2.70 -49.40 -9.56
CA ASP A 136 3.70 -50.47 -9.57
C ASP A 136 3.69 -51.20 -10.92
N ARG A 137 4.84 -51.17 -11.62
CA ARG A 137 5.01 -51.80 -12.94
C ARG A 137 4.87 -53.30 -12.93
N ASP A 138 5.27 -53.98 -11.87
CA ASP A 138 5.21 -55.43 -11.79
C ASP A 138 3.77 -55.89 -11.54
N ASN A 139 3.02 -55.17 -10.73
CA ASN A 139 1.59 -55.38 -10.54
C ASN A 139 0.80 -55.11 -11.83
N LEU A 140 1.11 -54.04 -12.57
CA LEU A 140 0.49 -53.80 -13.88
C LEU A 140 0.67 -54.97 -14.84
N ARG A 141 1.89 -55.54 -14.92
CA ARG A 141 2.19 -56.69 -15.77
C ARG A 141 1.46 -57.95 -15.28
N ALA A 142 1.41 -58.16 -13.96
CA ALA A 142 0.73 -59.33 -13.38
C ALA A 142 -0.78 -59.35 -13.69
N TYR A 143 -1.41 -58.19 -13.66
CA TYR A 143 -2.83 -58.03 -13.97
C TYR A 143 -3.11 -57.73 -15.46
N GLY A 144 -2.08 -57.56 -16.29
CA GLY A 144 -2.21 -57.24 -17.73
C GLY A 144 -2.90 -55.93 -18.01
N ILE A 145 -2.70 -54.93 -17.14
CA ILE A 145 -3.28 -53.58 -17.21
C ILE A 145 -2.24 -52.60 -17.73
N SER A 146 -2.63 -51.70 -18.63
CA SER A 146 -1.74 -50.63 -19.13
C SER A 146 -1.84 -49.35 -18.28
N MET A 147 -0.79 -48.53 -18.29
CA MET A 147 -0.80 -47.24 -17.61
C MET A 147 -1.90 -46.32 -18.13
N ALA A 148 -2.15 -46.34 -19.46
CA ALA A 148 -3.21 -45.56 -20.08
C ALA A 148 -4.62 -46.00 -19.60
N GLU A 149 -4.82 -47.29 -19.37
CA GLU A 149 -6.08 -47.81 -18.82
C GLU A 149 -6.30 -47.32 -17.39
N VAL A 150 -5.25 -47.30 -16.56
CA VAL A 150 -5.32 -46.74 -15.19
C VAL A 150 -5.66 -45.26 -15.23
N ALA A 151 -4.95 -44.45 -16.04
CA ALA A 151 -5.20 -43.02 -16.17
C ALA A 151 -6.62 -42.70 -16.63
N ASN A 152 -7.13 -43.43 -17.64
CA ASN A 152 -8.50 -43.26 -18.12
C ASN A 152 -9.55 -43.59 -17.04
N VAL A 153 -9.36 -44.68 -16.27
CA VAL A 153 -10.28 -45.06 -15.21
C VAL A 153 -10.28 -44.01 -14.09
N ILE A 154 -9.12 -43.52 -13.69
CA ILE A 154 -9.00 -42.43 -12.70
C ILE A 154 -9.71 -41.18 -13.20
N GLY A 155 -9.44 -40.75 -14.44
CA GLY A 155 -10.10 -39.60 -15.06
C GLY A 155 -11.62 -39.73 -15.08
N GLN A 156 -12.15 -40.88 -15.48
CA GLN A 156 -13.60 -41.16 -15.51
C GLN A 156 -14.25 -41.14 -14.11
N ASN A 157 -13.54 -41.60 -13.09
CA ASN A 157 -14.03 -41.61 -11.70
C ASN A 157 -13.80 -40.30 -10.96
N SER A 158 -13.14 -39.32 -11.58
CA SER A 158 -12.85 -37.99 -10.99
C SER A 158 -13.68 -36.87 -11.63
N LEU A 159 -14.59 -37.20 -12.57
CA LEU A 159 -15.44 -36.24 -13.27
C LEU A 159 -16.81 -36.10 -12.61
N GLU A 160 -17.26 -34.87 -12.37
CA GLU A 160 -18.66 -34.58 -12.11
C GLU A 160 -19.39 -34.39 -13.43
N LEU A 161 -20.26 -35.29 -13.81
CA LEU A 161 -21.07 -35.17 -15.01
C LEU A 161 -22.48 -34.71 -14.63
N PRO A 162 -23.03 -33.65 -15.23
CA PRO A 162 -24.43 -33.33 -15.09
C PRO A 162 -25.27 -34.43 -15.74
N GLY A 163 -26.01 -35.17 -14.94
CA GLY A 163 -26.86 -36.30 -15.39
C GLY A 163 -28.15 -35.86 -16.10
N GLY A 164 -28.31 -34.57 -16.44
CA GLY A 164 -29.55 -34.04 -17.00
C GLY A 164 -30.62 -33.75 -15.94
N SER A 165 -31.87 -33.67 -16.35
CA SER A 165 -33.02 -33.47 -15.46
C SER A 165 -34.15 -34.44 -15.77
N ILE A 166 -34.81 -34.97 -14.74
CA ILE A 166 -36.08 -35.67 -14.88
C ILE A 166 -37.20 -34.65 -14.83
N ASN A 167 -37.87 -34.45 -15.94
CA ASN A 167 -39.03 -33.57 -16.00
C ASN A 167 -40.27 -34.35 -15.54
N THR A 168 -40.84 -33.94 -14.40
CA THR A 168 -42.17 -34.39 -13.95
C THR A 168 -43.21 -33.36 -14.37
N ASP A 169 -44.47 -33.70 -14.25
CA ASP A 169 -45.58 -32.77 -14.65
C ASP A 169 -45.61 -31.45 -13.87
N THR A 170 -44.82 -31.34 -12.77
CA THR A 170 -44.81 -30.19 -11.88
C THR A 170 -43.44 -29.59 -11.59
N VAL A 171 -42.34 -30.37 -11.70
CA VAL A 171 -40.98 -29.91 -11.34
C VAL A 171 -39.93 -30.63 -12.18
N ALA A 172 -38.91 -29.89 -12.64
CA ALA A 172 -37.69 -30.51 -13.20
C ALA A 172 -36.73 -30.81 -12.05
N ILE A 173 -36.41 -32.08 -11.85
CA ILE A 173 -35.45 -32.57 -10.85
C ILE A 173 -34.10 -32.77 -11.52
N PRO A 174 -33.09 -31.93 -11.22
CA PRO A 174 -31.75 -32.12 -11.78
C PRO A 174 -31.12 -33.40 -11.21
N ILE A 175 -30.61 -34.24 -12.10
CA ILE A 175 -29.81 -35.43 -11.72
C ILE A 175 -28.34 -34.96 -11.73
N ARG A 176 -27.67 -35.12 -10.61
CA ARG A 176 -26.22 -34.87 -10.47
C ARG A 176 -25.53 -36.16 -10.11
N THR A 177 -24.54 -36.54 -10.87
CA THR A 177 -23.65 -37.65 -10.49
C THR A 177 -22.54 -37.07 -9.63
N THR A 178 -22.57 -37.32 -8.33
CA THR A 178 -21.47 -37.01 -7.41
C THR A 178 -20.51 -38.17 -7.42
N GLY A 179 -19.43 -38.07 -8.18
CA GLY A 179 -18.44 -39.14 -8.33
C GLY A 179 -17.01 -38.67 -8.22
N ARG A 180 -16.78 -37.43 -7.75
CA ARG A 180 -15.42 -36.94 -7.58
C ARG A 180 -14.81 -37.50 -6.29
N ASN A 181 -13.68 -38.14 -6.44
CA ASN A 181 -12.91 -38.67 -5.31
C ASN A 181 -12.03 -37.55 -4.74
N TYR A 182 -12.03 -37.39 -3.41
CA TYR A 182 -11.31 -36.33 -2.71
C TYR A 182 -10.32 -36.86 -1.68
N THR A 183 -10.40 -38.15 -1.29
CA THR A 183 -9.55 -38.71 -0.25
C THR A 183 -8.75 -39.89 -0.78
N GLN A 184 -7.62 -40.18 -0.13
CA GLN A 184 -6.82 -41.37 -0.42
C GLN A 184 -7.69 -42.61 -0.50
N SER A 185 -8.58 -42.82 0.47
CA SER A 185 -9.47 -43.98 0.55
C SER A 185 -10.43 -44.06 -0.65
N ASP A 186 -10.90 -42.94 -1.17
CA ASP A 186 -11.79 -42.93 -2.34
C ASP A 186 -11.04 -43.41 -3.57
N PHE A 187 -9.80 -42.92 -3.80
CA PHE A 187 -8.96 -43.38 -4.91
C PHE A 187 -8.54 -44.81 -4.77
N GLU A 188 -8.14 -45.31 -3.58
CA GLU A 188 -7.75 -46.70 -3.33
C GLU A 188 -8.85 -47.69 -3.70
N ASN A 189 -10.12 -47.30 -3.55
CA ASN A 189 -11.28 -48.14 -3.82
C ASN A 189 -11.81 -48.05 -5.26
N ILE A 190 -11.16 -47.30 -6.16
CA ILE A 190 -11.51 -47.30 -7.58
C ILE A 190 -11.29 -48.69 -8.17
N ILE A 191 -12.30 -49.22 -8.84
CA ILE A 191 -12.23 -50.49 -9.56
C ILE A 191 -11.61 -50.22 -10.93
N VAL A 192 -10.38 -50.67 -11.14
CA VAL A 192 -9.65 -50.47 -12.40
C VAL A 192 -10.10 -51.50 -13.45
N ARG A 193 -10.33 -52.75 -13.03
CA ARG A 193 -10.77 -53.83 -13.92
C ARG A 193 -11.68 -54.83 -13.20
N THR A 194 -12.65 -55.34 -13.95
CA THR A 194 -13.47 -56.49 -13.50
C THR A 194 -13.25 -57.66 -14.46
N ASP A 195 -12.95 -58.85 -13.95
CA ASP A 195 -12.79 -60.03 -14.77
C ASP A 195 -14.14 -60.69 -15.07
N ASP A 196 -14.18 -61.59 -16.05
CA ASP A 196 -15.40 -62.31 -16.49
C ASP A 196 -15.99 -63.22 -15.41
N LYS A 197 -15.26 -63.49 -14.32
CA LYS A 197 -15.67 -64.27 -13.18
C LYS A 197 -16.11 -63.47 -11.97
N GLY A 198 -16.16 -62.13 -12.12
CA GLY A 198 -16.57 -61.21 -11.07
C GLY A 198 -15.45 -60.78 -10.11
N GLY A 199 -14.19 -61.14 -10.38
CA GLY A 199 -13.02 -60.64 -9.67
C GLY A 199 -12.82 -59.15 -9.98
N ARG A 200 -12.51 -58.36 -8.98
CA ARG A 200 -12.29 -56.91 -9.11
C ARG A 200 -10.86 -56.59 -8.74
N VAL A 201 -10.18 -55.81 -9.59
CA VAL A 201 -8.86 -55.25 -9.32
C VAL A 201 -9.09 -53.81 -8.91
N TYR A 202 -8.71 -53.46 -7.70
CA TYR A 202 -8.79 -52.10 -7.17
C TYR A 202 -7.49 -51.36 -7.44
N LEU A 203 -7.54 -50.02 -7.42
CA LEU A 203 -6.35 -49.19 -7.62
C LEU A 203 -5.27 -49.48 -6.56
N ARG A 204 -5.63 -49.73 -5.31
CA ARG A 204 -4.71 -50.16 -4.24
C ARG A 204 -3.96 -51.48 -4.51
N ASP A 205 -4.46 -52.30 -5.42
CA ASP A 205 -3.82 -53.60 -5.76
C ASP A 205 -2.67 -53.42 -6.76
N ILE A 206 -2.67 -52.29 -7.49
CA ILE A 206 -1.71 -51.98 -8.57
C ILE A 206 -0.94 -50.69 -8.37
N ALA A 207 -1.36 -49.82 -7.44
CA ALA A 207 -0.75 -48.56 -7.14
C ALA A 207 -0.77 -48.27 -5.64
N LYS A 208 0.20 -47.48 -5.20
CA LYS A 208 0.19 -46.85 -3.89
C LYS A 208 -0.39 -45.47 -4.04
N VAL A 209 -1.48 -45.20 -3.34
CA VAL A 209 -2.06 -43.85 -3.25
C VAL A 209 -1.45 -43.14 -2.06
N VAL A 210 -0.89 -41.98 -2.29
CA VAL A 210 -0.26 -41.14 -1.26
C VAL A 210 -0.99 -39.80 -1.20
N ASP A 211 -1.61 -39.51 -0.06
CA ASP A 211 -2.13 -38.20 0.26
C ASP A 211 -1.00 -37.34 0.84
N GLY A 212 -0.65 -36.31 0.15
CA GLY A 212 0.53 -35.50 0.47
C GLY A 212 0.55 -34.15 -0.23
N PHE A 213 1.72 -33.74 -0.62
CA PHE A 213 1.94 -32.45 -1.26
C PHE A 213 2.56 -32.65 -2.64
N GLU A 214 2.30 -31.69 -3.51
CA GLU A 214 2.98 -31.55 -4.80
C GLU A 214 4.50 -31.60 -4.61
N ASP A 215 5.19 -32.29 -5.52
CA ASP A 215 6.65 -32.32 -5.55
C ASP A 215 7.19 -30.97 -6.11
N ALA A 216 7.05 -29.93 -5.31
CA ALA A 216 7.49 -28.58 -5.62
C ALA A 216 8.64 -28.17 -4.71
N ASP A 217 9.60 -27.46 -5.31
CA ASP A 217 10.75 -26.89 -4.63
C ASP A 217 10.32 -25.66 -3.82
N LEU A 218 9.68 -25.86 -2.68
CA LEU A 218 9.21 -24.79 -1.80
C LEU A 218 9.38 -25.16 -0.33
N ALA A 219 10.03 -24.32 0.43
CA ALA A 219 10.11 -24.42 1.89
C ALA A 219 10.16 -23.03 2.54
N ALA A 220 9.48 -22.88 3.67
CA ALA A 220 9.52 -21.65 4.46
C ALA A 220 9.86 -21.95 5.93
N ASN A 221 10.66 -21.07 6.51
CA ASN A 221 11.05 -21.12 7.92
C ASN A 221 10.95 -19.73 8.54
N PHE A 222 10.38 -19.68 9.74
CA PHE A 222 10.33 -18.48 10.55
C PHE A 222 11.12 -18.70 11.86
N ASN A 223 12.14 -17.88 12.08
CA ASN A 223 13.09 -18.00 13.21
C ASN A 223 13.77 -19.37 13.35
N GLY A 224 13.81 -20.16 12.26
CA GLY A 224 14.39 -21.50 12.22
C GLY A 224 13.39 -22.65 12.32
N ASP A 225 12.15 -22.38 12.69
CA ASP A 225 11.06 -23.36 12.67
C ASP A 225 10.37 -23.37 11.31
N ARG A 226 9.86 -24.53 10.89
CA ARG A 226 9.02 -24.62 9.68
C ARG A 226 7.81 -23.70 9.84
N SER A 227 7.47 -22.99 8.78
CA SER A 227 6.37 -22.02 8.81
C SER A 227 5.50 -22.04 7.57
N VAL A 228 4.28 -21.54 7.77
CA VAL A 228 3.28 -21.27 6.72
C VAL A 228 2.82 -19.83 6.92
N SER A 229 2.61 -19.09 5.84
CA SER A 229 2.10 -17.72 5.92
C SER A 229 0.58 -17.68 5.69
N VAL A 230 -0.11 -16.87 6.47
CA VAL A 230 -1.49 -16.46 6.25
C VAL A 230 -1.48 -14.97 5.93
N ASN A 231 -1.79 -14.64 4.70
CA ASN A 231 -1.76 -13.29 4.16
C ASN A 231 -3.17 -12.72 4.14
N VAL A 232 -3.38 -11.63 4.86
CA VAL A 232 -4.66 -10.91 4.90
C VAL A 232 -4.58 -9.72 3.96
N PHE A 233 -5.55 -9.60 3.07
CA PHE A 233 -5.59 -8.55 2.06
C PHE A 233 -6.76 -7.61 2.28
N ARG A 234 -6.53 -6.35 1.98
CA ARG A 234 -7.59 -5.37 1.76
C ARG A 234 -8.06 -5.46 0.31
N VAL A 235 -9.35 -5.48 0.08
CA VAL A 235 -9.96 -5.48 -1.24
C VAL A 235 -10.78 -4.20 -1.43
N GLY A 236 -10.55 -3.46 -2.52
CA GLY A 236 -11.30 -2.24 -2.82
C GLY A 236 -11.19 -1.16 -1.73
N ASP A 237 -12.34 -0.73 -1.21
CA ASP A 237 -12.45 0.39 -0.25
C ASP A 237 -12.46 -0.04 1.23
N GLU A 238 -12.11 -1.27 1.54
CA GLU A 238 -12.03 -1.76 2.91
C GLU A 238 -11.03 -0.97 3.76
N GLN A 239 -11.33 -0.83 5.05
CA GLN A 239 -10.49 -0.05 5.97
C GLN A 239 -9.36 -0.90 6.53
N VAL A 240 -8.12 -0.61 6.17
CA VAL A 240 -6.91 -1.32 6.60
C VAL A 240 -6.82 -1.48 8.13
N LEU A 241 -7.05 -0.37 8.87
CA LEU A 241 -6.92 -0.37 10.32
C LEU A 241 -7.96 -1.28 10.99
N ALA A 242 -9.20 -1.32 10.49
CA ALA A 242 -10.25 -2.19 11.01
C ALA A 242 -9.93 -3.67 10.76
N ILE A 243 -9.49 -4.02 9.53
CA ILE A 243 -9.07 -5.39 9.18
C ILE A 243 -7.98 -5.88 10.13
N VAL A 244 -6.95 -5.07 10.37
CA VAL A 244 -5.82 -5.48 11.20
C VAL A 244 -6.19 -5.53 12.67
N GLU A 245 -7.01 -4.60 13.17
CA GLU A 245 -7.50 -4.61 14.55
C GLU A 245 -8.34 -5.87 14.83
N ASP A 246 -9.30 -6.20 13.95
CA ASP A 246 -10.13 -7.40 14.07
C ASP A 246 -9.29 -8.67 13.99
N SER A 247 -8.34 -8.74 13.05
CA SER A 247 -7.41 -9.88 12.92
C SER A 247 -6.58 -10.09 14.18
N ARG A 248 -6.00 -9.02 14.74
CA ARG A 248 -5.19 -9.10 15.96
C ARG A 248 -6.02 -9.46 17.18
N ALA A 249 -7.21 -8.89 17.31
CA ALA A 249 -8.13 -9.20 18.40
C ALA A 249 -8.53 -10.68 18.36
N TYR A 250 -8.86 -11.19 17.17
CA TYR A 250 -9.19 -12.60 16.98
C TYR A 250 -8.00 -13.52 17.29
N LEU A 251 -6.82 -13.21 16.76
CA LEU A 251 -5.59 -13.96 17.05
C LEU A 251 -5.29 -14.04 18.55
N ALA A 252 -5.40 -12.94 19.27
CA ALA A 252 -5.07 -12.88 20.69
C ALA A 252 -6.12 -13.56 21.58
N ALA A 253 -7.41 -13.36 21.27
CA ALA A 253 -8.50 -13.80 22.15
C ALA A 253 -8.93 -15.24 21.88
N THR A 254 -8.85 -15.71 20.64
CA THR A 254 -9.46 -16.98 20.22
C THR A 254 -8.47 -17.95 19.62
N TYR A 255 -7.73 -17.53 18.60
CA TYR A 255 -6.91 -18.44 17.83
C TYR A 255 -5.67 -18.95 18.59
N ARG A 256 -4.83 -18.06 19.12
CA ARG A 256 -3.62 -18.47 19.86
C ARG A 256 -3.91 -19.39 21.05
N PRO A 257 -4.94 -19.13 21.87
CA PRO A 257 -5.29 -20.03 22.97
C PRO A 257 -5.81 -21.41 22.52
N SER A 258 -6.21 -21.57 21.25
CA SER A 258 -6.72 -22.83 20.68
C SER A 258 -5.66 -23.66 19.97
N LEU A 259 -4.43 -23.12 19.79
CA LEU A 259 -3.34 -23.84 19.16
C LEU A 259 -2.82 -24.96 20.05
N GLU A 260 -2.35 -26.05 19.42
CA GLU A 260 -1.66 -27.12 20.11
C GLU A 260 -0.28 -26.66 20.62
N ASP A 261 0.20 -27.31 21.69
CA ASP A 261 1.51 -27.04 22.24
C ASP A 261 2.62 -27.25 21.18
N GLY A 262 3.47 -26.26 20.99
CA GLY A 262 4.56 -26.29 20.01
C GLY A 262 4.25 -25.57 18.69
N ILE A 263 3.00 -25.15 18.47
CA ILE A 263 2.62 -24.32 17.33
C ILE A 263 2.39 -22.88 17.78
N ASN A 264 2.92 -21.93 17.02
CA ASN A 264 2.80 -20.51 17.31
C ASN A 264 2.24 -19.76 16.09
N ALA A 265 1.49 -18.68 16.36
CA ALA A 265 1.03 -17.75 15.35
C ALA A 265 1.59 -16.36 15.66
N THR A 266 2.49 -15.88 14.81
CA THR A 266 3.18 -14.60 14.99
C THR A 266 2.83 -13.64 13.87
N VAL A 267 2.41 -12.42 14.21
CA VAL A 267 2.25 -11.35 13.21
C VAL A 267 3.65 -10.96 12.73
N TRP A 268 3.90 -11.23 11.47
CA TRP A 268 5.19 -11.05 10.84
C TRP A 268 5.32 -9.69 10.14
N GLN A 269 4.44 -9.38 9.21
CA GLN A 269 4.37 -8.08 8.56
C GLN A 269 3.05 -7.42 8.88
N ASP A 270 3.08 -6.11 9.13
CA ASP A 270 1.92 -5.33 9.50
C ASP A 270 2.03 -3.92 8.94
N ASP A 271 1.49 -3.75 7.74
CA ASP A 271 1.51 -2.49 7.00
C ASP A 271 0.60 -1.42 7.64
N SER A 272 -0.27 -1.83 8.60
CA SER A 272 -1.10 -0.88 9.33
C SER A 272 -0.32 -0.03 10.32
N LYS A 273 0.82 -0.52 10.84
CA LYS A 273 1.67 0.25 11.76
C LYS A 273 2.23 1.47 11.07
N ASP A 274 2.81 1.29 9.87
CA ASP A 274 3.33 2.40 9.09
C ASP A 274 2.25 3.44 8.80
N LEU A 275 1.03 2.97 8.48
CA LEU A 275 -0.10 3.85 8.24
C LEU A 275 -0.50 4.60 9.52
N GLN A 276 -0.62 3.90 10.65
CA GLN A 276 -0.98 4.48 11.94
C GLN A 276 0.06 5.50 12.42
N ASP A 277 1.34 5.14 12.39
CA ASP A 277 2.44 6.01 12.81
C ASP A 277 2.49 7.29 11.98
N ARG A 278 2.23 7.19 10.68
CA ARG A 278 2.14 8.35 9.79
C ARG A 278 0.92 9.21 10.04
N ILE A 279 -0.25 8.60 10.30
CA ILE A 279 -1.45 9.34 10.72
C ILE A 279 -1.18 10.08 12.02
N ASP A 280 -0.60 9.42 13.02
CA ASP A 280 -0.31 10.02 14.33
C ASP A 280 0.72 11.15 14.20
N LEU A 281 1.77 10.97 13.42
CA LEU A 281 2.74 12.01 13.12
C LEU A 281 2.09 13.21 12.43
N LEU A 282 1.23 12.96 11.44
CA LEU A 282 0.54 14.02 10.70
C LEU A 282 -0.47 14.77 11.59
N VAL A 283 -1.24 14.06 12.40
CA VAL A 283 -2.20 14.66 13.34
C VAL A 283 -1.46 15.49 14.40
N ASN A 284 -0.38 14.97 14.96
CA ASN A 284 0.45 15.69 15.92
C ASN A 284 1.08 16.94 15.30
N ASN A 285 1.66 16.83 14.11
CA ASN A 285 2.23 17.98 13.39
C ASN A 285 1.17 19.02 13.03
N ALA A 286 -0.01 18.57 12.59
CA ALA A 286 -1.14 19.47 12.33
C ALA A 286 -1.62 20.17 13.60
N ALA A 287 -1.71 19.47 14.73
CA ALA A 287 -2.09 20.03 16.02
C ALA A 287 -1.06 21.05 16.52
N ILE A 288 0.23 20.70 16.47
CA ILE A 288 1.33 21.61 16.84
C ILE A 288 1.37 22.82 15.91
N GLY A 289 1.27 22.59 14.60
CA GLY A 289 1.24 23.68 13.60
C GLY A 289 0.06 24.62 13.83
N LEU A 290 -1.13 24.08 14.06
CA LEU A 290 -2.32 24.89 14.37
C LEU A 290 -2.14 25.65 15.69
N ALA A 291 -1.61 25.01 16.73
CA ALA A 291 -1.35 25.66 18.02
C ALA A 291 -0.35 26.81 17.88
N LEU A 292 0.74 26.61 17.12
CA LEU A 292 1.73 27.65 16.83
C LEU A 292 1.12 28.80 16.03
N VAL A 293 0.27 28.51 15.04
CA VAL A 293 -0.46 29.51 14.27
C VAL A 293 -1.38 30.31 15.18
N VAL A 294 -2.18 29.65 16.03
CA VAL A 294 -3.08 30.35 16.99
C VAL A 294 -2.28 31.19 17.97
N LEU A 295 -1.14 30.68 18.45
CA LEU A 295 -0.24 31.43 19.33
C LEU A 295 0.32 32.68 18.62
N CYS A 296 0.79 32.50 17.40
CA CYS A 296 1.31 33.60 16.58
C CYS A 296 0.23 34.67 16.32
N LEU A 297 -0.98 34.21 15.94
CA LEU A 297 -2.12 35.11 15.76
C LEU A 297 -2.48 35.85 17.07
N ALA A 298 -2.48 35.18 18.21
CA ALA A 298 -2.75 35.79 19.50
C ALA A 298 -1.68 36.79 19.96
N LEU A 299 -0.44 36.65 19.47
CA LEU A 299 0.63 37.60 19.74
C LEU A 299 0.52 38.91 18.92
N PHE A 300 0.03 38.81 17.68
CA PHE A 300 -0.04 39.95 16.75
C PHE A 300 -1.45 40.54 16.63
N LEU A 301 -2.50 39.75 16.78
CA LEU A 301 -3.90 40.13 16.67
C LEU A 301 -4.60 40.10 18.03
N ASP A 302 -5.77 40.72 18.12
CA ASP A 302 -6.68 40.50 19.25
C ASP A 302 -7.08 39.02 19.30
N ILE A 303 -7.13 38.41 20.49
CA ILE A 303 -7.42 36.98 20.68
C ILE A 303 -8.76 36.58 20.09
N ARG A 304 -9.73 37.48 20.04
CA ARG A 304 -11.04 37.22 19.42
C ARG A 304 -10.92 37.07 17.91
N LEU A 305 -10.07 37.88 17.28
CA LEU A 305 -9.78 37.74 15.86
C LEU A 305 -8.99 36.48 15.58
N ALA A 306 -7.98 36.19 16.41
CA ALA A 306 -7.21 34.94 16.33
C ALA A 306 -8.11 33.70 16.41
N PHE A 307 -9.07 33.70 17.33
CA PHE A 307 -10.03 32.60 17.47
C PHE A 307 -10.90 32.41 16.21
N TRP A 308 -11.49 33.49 15.67
CA TRP A 308 -12.34 33.37 14.48
C TRP A 308 -11.55 33.04 13.22
N SER A 309 -10.32 33.51 13.11
CA SER A 309 -9.42 33.13 12.02
C SER A 309 -9.04 31.65 12.10
N ALA A 310 -8.69 31.16 13.28
CA ALA A 310 -8.36 29.75 13.50
C ALA A 310 -9.59 28.83 13.27
N MET A 311 -10.79 29.26 13.71
CA MET A 311 -12.02 28.52 13.43
C MET A 311 -12.27 28.36 11.93
N GLY A 312 -11.87 29.35 11.13
CA GLY A 312 -11.96 29.32 9.68
C GLY A 312 -11.15 28.20 9.04
N ILE A 313 -10.01 27.84 9.63
CA ILE A 313 -9.19 26.69 9.18
C ILE A 313 -9.99 25.41 9.32
N GLY A 314 -10.56 25.19 10.52
CA GLY A 314 -11.39 24.02 10.80
C GLY A 314 -12.58 23.87 9.85
N VAL A 315 -13.28 24.99 9.57
CA VAL A 315 -14.39 25.02 8.61
C VAL A 315 -13.94 24.68 7.19
N SER A 316 -12.81 25.23 6.74
CA SER A 316 -12.26 24.95 5.41
C SER A 316 -11.85 23.49 5.26
N PHE A 317 -11.25 22.90 6.29
CA PHE A 317 -10.85 21.50 6.28
C PHE A 317 -12.08 20.56 6.32
N ALA A 318 -13.04 20.83 7.19
CA ALA A 318 -14.29 20.04 7.24
C ALA A 318 -15.02 20.08 5.89
N GLY A 319 -15.09 21.25 5.25
CA GLY A 319 -15.64 21.36 3.90
C GLY A 319 -14.83 20.61 2.84
N ALA A 320 -13.50 20.58 2.96
CA ALA A 320 -12.64 19.83 2.05
C ALA A 320 -12.87 18.32 2.15
N PHE A 321 -13.06 17.76 3.34
CA PHE A 321 -13.42 16.35 3.51
C PHE A 321 -14.74 15.99 2.80
N ILE A 322 -15.75 16.86 2.86
CA ILE A 322 -17.01 16.65 2.15
C ILE A 322 -16.80 16.62 0.63
N ILE A 323 -16.00 17.56 0.09
CA ILE A 323 -15.72 17.62 -1.35
C ILE A 323 -14.88 16.43 -1.78
N MET A 324 -13.85 16.02 -1.01
CA MET A 324 -13.04 14.85 -1.30
C MET A 324 -13.90 13.58 -1.41
N GLY A 325 -14.84 13.39 -0.48
CA GLY A 325 -15.79 12.27 -0.56
C GLY A 325 -16.61 12.27 -1.85
N SER A 326 -17.04 13.45 -2.33
CA SER A 326 -17.78 13.58 -3.60
C SER A 326 -16.92 13.35 -4.85
N LEU A 327 -15.59 13.54 -4.74
CA LEU A 327 -14.62 13.29 -5.81
C LEU A 327 -14.10 11.84 -5.79
N GLY A 328 -14.55 10.99 -4.86
CA GLY A 328 -14.07 9.63 -4.69
C GLY A 328 -12.62 9.54 -4.18
N MET A 329 -12.12 10.61 -3.53
CA MET A 329 -10.79 10.63 -2.95
C MET A 329 -10.79 10.01 -1.56
N SER A 330 -9.80 9.17 -1.27
CA SER A 330 -9.59 8.59 0.06
C SER A 330 -8.74 9.50 0.95
N ILE A 331 -8.90 9.34 2.26
CA ILE A 331 -7.93 9.86 3.23
C ILE A 331 -6.75 8.90 3.22
N ASN A 332 -5.65 9.34 2.67
CA ASN A 332 -4.40 8.58 2.58
C ASN A 332 -3.23 9.48 2.98
N MET A 333 -2.04 8.90 3.04
CA MET A 333 -0.82 9.60 3.42
C MET A 333 -0.53 10.83 2.55
N ILE A 334 -0.81 10.74 1.26
CA ILE A 334 -0.52 11.79 0.28
C ILE A 334 -1.53 12.93 0.42
N SER A 335 -2.82 12.61 0.57
CA SER A 335 -3.87 13.62 0.80
C SER A 335 -3.68 14.35 2.14
N LEU A 336 -3.26 13.63 3.21
CA LEU A 336 -2.95 14.24 4.51
C LEU A 336 -1.75 15.20 4.42
N PHE A 337 -0.72 14.86 3.64
CA PHE A 337 0.38 15.78 3.37
C PHE A 337 -0.10 17.08 2.68
N GLY A 338 -1.06 16.95 1.75
CA GLY A 338 -1.74 18.11 1.15
C GLY A 338 -2.42 19.02 2.19
N PHE A 339 -3.07 18.45 3.21
CA PHE A 339 -3.66 19.21 4.31
C PHE A 339 -2.61 19.95 5.14
N ILE A 340 -1.48 19.32 5.45
CA ILE A 340 -0.38 19.98 6.19
C ILE A 340 0.15 21.17 5.42
N LEU A 341 0.40 21.01 4.12
CA LEU A 341 0.82 22.13 3.26
C LEU A 341 -0.22 23.25 3.25
N ALA A 342 -1.50 22.90 3.22
CA ALA A 342 -2.58 23.89 3.18
C ALA A 342 -2.71 24.70 4.46
N ILE A 343 -2.35 24.17 5.66
CA ILE A 343 -2.49 24.86 6.94
C ILE A 343 -1.87 26.25 6.89
N GLY A 344 -0.61 26.35 6.46
CA GLY A 344 0.11 27.64 6.41
C GLY A 344 -0.48 28.62 5.41
N ILE A 345 -0.94 28.14 4.25
CA ILE A 345 -1.44 28.99 3.15
C ILE A 345 -2.86 29.48 3.45
N VAL A 346 -3.68 28.66 4.09
CA VAL A 346 -5.09 28.97 4.44
C VAL A 346 -5.19 30.11 5.45
N VAL A 347 -4.28 30.12 6.42
CA VAL A 347 -4.25 31.12 7.49
C VAL A 347 -4.03 32.52 6.96
N ASP A 348 -3.21 32.68 5.93
CA ASP A 348 -2.80 33.95 5.39
C ASP A 348 -4.01 34.80 4.92
N ASN A 349 -4.94 34.22 4.20
CA ASN A 349 -6.16 34.86 3.74
C ASN A 349 -7.01 35.40 4.91
N ALA A 350 -7.18 34.59 5.96
CA ALA A 350 -7.96 34.98 7.12
C ALA A 350 -7.28 36.09 7.96
N ILE A 351 -5.94 36.07 8.07
CA ILE A 351 -5.17 37.09 8.77
C ILE A 351 -5.37 38.45 8.11
N VAL A 352 -5.13 38.53 6.80
CA VAL A 352 -5.20 39.79 6.05
C VAL A 352 -6.59 40.40 6.11
N VAL A 353 -7.64 39.57 6.00
CA VAL A 353 -9.03 40.04 6.10
C VAL A 353 -9.35 40.52 7.52
N SER A 354 -9.01 39.75 8.55
CA SER A 354 -9.31 40.09 9.94
C SER A 354 -8.56 41.33 10.41
N GLU A 355 -7.28 41.50 10.03
CA GLU A 355 -6.48 42.70 10.34
C GLU A 355 -7.10 43.97 9.75
N ASN A 356 -7.54 43.89 8.48
CA ASN A 356 -8.12 45.07 7.82
C ASN A 356 -9.48 45.45 8.41
N ILE A 357 -10.29 44.47 8.81
CA ILE A 357 -11.54 44.71 9.53
C ILE A 357 -11.26 45.35 10.88
N TYR A 358 -10.29 44.82 11.63
CA TYR A 358 -9.88 45.34 12.93
C TYR A 358 -9.41 46.81 12.84
N LYS A 359 -8.54 47.11 11.89
CA LYS A 359 -8.03 48.44 11.67
C LYS A 359 -9.13 49.46 11.35
N ASN A 360 -10.10 49.08 10.51
CA ASN A 360 -11.26 49.95 10.25
C ASN A 360 -12.15 50.14 11.49
N GLY A 361 -12.20 49.18 12.41
CA GLY A 361 -12.84 49.30 13.72
C GLY A 361 -12.12 50.27 14.65
N GLU A 362 -10.78 50.21 14.71
CA GLU A 362 -9.93 51.16 15.44
C GLU A 362 -10.07 52.60 14.89
N ASP A 363 -10.26 52.76 13.58
CA ASP A 363 -10.53 54.04 12.93
C ASP A 363 -11.93 54.61 13.25
N GLY A 364 -12.71 53.95 14.11
CA GLY A 364 -14.01 54.42 14.65
C GLY A 364 -15.22 54.08 13.80
N LEU A 365 -15.11 53.14 12.84
CA LEU A 365 -16.26 52.66 12.10
C LEU A 365 -17.11 51.70 12.94
N ALA A 366 -18.44 51.74 12.79
CA ALA A 366 -19.33 50.78 13.42
C ALA A 366 -18.98 49.33 12.99
N PRO A 367 -19.09 48.29 13.86
CA PRO A 367 -18.59 46.96 13.61
C PRO A 367 -19.02 46.38 12.27
N MET A 368 -20.28 46.53 11.87
CA MET A 368 -20.79 46.09 10.57
C MET A 368 -20.15 46.83 9.39
N GLN A 369 -19.93 48.15 9.53
CA GLN A 369 -19.32 48.94 8.48
C GLN A 369 -17.82 48.64 8.37
N ALA A 370 -17.14 48.41 9.48
CA ALA A 370 -15.76 48.01 9.54
C ALA A 370 -15.56 46.69 8.84
N ALA A 371 -16.43 45.70 9.10
CA ALA A 371 -16.40 44.38 8.44
C ALA A 371 -16.60 44.47 6.92
N VAL A 372 -17.61 45.22 6.46
CA VAL A 372 -17.90 45.33 5.02
C VAL A 372 -16.79 46.10 4.29
N LYS A 373 -16.43 47.32 4.78
CA LYS A 373 -15.40 48.13 4.13
C LYS A 373 -14.00 47.50 4.21
N GLY A 374 -13.67 46.87 5.35
CA GLY A 374 -12.42 46.17 5.55
C GLY A 374 -12.24 45.03 4.56
N THR A 375 -13.28 44.20 4.38
CA THR A 375 -13.26 43.10 3.42
C THR A 375 -13.22 43.63 1.98
N GLN A 376 -14.06 44.56 1.61
CA GLN A 376 -14.12 45.11 0.25
C GLN A 376 -12.79 45.69 -0.21
N ARG A 377 -12.06 46.38 0.69
CA ARG A 377 -10.78 47.02 0.37
C ARG A 377 -9.70 46.02 -0.05
N ILE A 378 -9.72 44.83 0.52
CA ILE A 378 -8.68 43.82 0.30
C ILE A 378 -9.17 42.56 -0.44
N ALA A 379 -10.47 42.50 -0.78
CA ALA A 379 -11.04 41.31 -1.47
C ALA A 379 -10.27 41.01 -2.76
N ILE A 380 -9.97 42.02 -3.57
CA ILE A 380 -9.26 41.83 -4.84
C ILE A 380 -7.85 41.27 -4.62
N PRO A 381 -6.95 41.82 -3.80
CA PRO A 381 -5.66 41.24 -3.51
C PRO A 381 -5.73 39.81 -2.98
N VAL A 382 -6.65 39.52 -2.06
CA VAL A 382 -6.82 38.17 -1.47
C VAL A 382 -7.30 37.15 -2.51
N ILE A 383 -8.26 37.53 -3.36
CA ILE A 383 -8.72 36.66 -4.45
C ILE A 383 -7.58 36.37 -5.42
N PHE A 384 -6.83 37.37 -5.85
CA PHE A 384 -5.72 37.18 -6.78
C PHE A 384 -4.58 36.35 -6.17
N SER A 385 -4.27 36.55 -4.87
CA SER A 385 -3.29 35.72 -4.14
C SER A 385 -3.70 34.24 -4.14
N ALA A 386 -4.94 33.96 -3.75
CA ALA A 386 -5.47 32.60 -3.74
C ALA A 386 -5.50 31.97 -5.15
N LEU A 387 -5.96 32.73 -6.15
CA LEU A 387 -6.00 32.25 -7.54
C LEU A 387 -4.60 31.98 -8.08
N THR A 388 -3.61 32.80 -7.77
CA THR A 388 -2.22 32.60 -8.20
C THR A 388 -1.68 31.28 -7.63
N THR A 389 -1.96 31.01 -6.36
CA THR A 389 -1.58 29.74 -5.72
C THR A 389 -2.29 28.56 -6.35
N ILE A 390 -3.61 28.66 -6.59
CA ILE A 390 -4.38 27.61 -7.26
C ILE A 390 -3.81 27.31 -8.66
N VAL A 391 -3.54 28.35 -9.46
CA VAL A 391 -2.96 28.22 -10.80
C VAL A 391 -1.56 27.60 -10.74
N ALA A 392 -0.76 27.90 -9.72
CA ALA A 392 0.55 27.30 -9.54
C ALA A 392 0.48 25.79 -9.22
N PHE A 393 -0.54 25.34 -8.47
CA PHE A 393 -0.76 23.93 -8.16
C PHE A 393 -1.47 23.15 -9.29
N TRP A 394 -2.21 23.83 -10.16
CA TRP A 394 -2.98 23.20 -11.23
C TRP A 394 -2.16 22.27 -12.16
N PRO A 395 -0.97 22.64 -12.66
CA PRO A 395 -0.19 21.77 -13.53
C PRO A 395 0.20 20.44 -12.89
N LEU A 396 0.34 20.40 -11.55
CA LEU A 396 0.66 19.17 -10.82
C LEU A 396 -0.48 18.13 -10.87
N THR A 397 -1.72 18.58 -11.13
CA THR A 397 -2.87 17.68 -11.32
C THR A 397 -2.85 16.97 -12.68
N GLN A 398 -2.02 17.42 -13.62
CA GLN A 398 -1.95 16.95 -15.00
C GLN A 398 -0.71 16.10 -15.28
N LEU A 399 0.02 15.69 -14.24
CA LEU A 399 1.21 14.85 -14.41
C LEU A 399 0.82 13.48 -14.99
N PRO A 400 1.46 13.03 -16.09
CA PRO A 400 1.18 11.73 -16.69
C PRO A 400 1.82 10.58 -15.91
N GLY A 401 1.35 9.36 -16.20
CA GLY A 401 1.92 8.13 -15.67
C GLY A 401 1.54 7.80 -14.23
N THR A 402 2.09 6.72 -13.72
CA THR A 402 1.83 6.20 -12.36
C THR A 402 2.16 7.22 -11.28
N LEU A 403 3.29 7.94 -11.47
CA LEU A 403 3.72 8.98 -10.55
C LEU A 403 2.70 10.13 -10.46
N GLY A 404 2.12 10.53 -11.60
CA GLY A 404 1.06 11.54 -11.64
C GLY A 404 -0.17 11.10 -10.85
N LYS A 405 -0.55 9.83 -10.94
CA LYS A 405 -1.66 9.28 -10.15
C LYS A 405 -1.41 9.43 -8.64
N PHE A 406 -0.19 9.12 -8.18
CA PHE A 406 0.18 9.26 -6.76
C PHE A 406 0.19 10.70 -6.29
N LEU A 407 0.79 11.61 -7.05
CA LEU A 407 1.00 12.98 -6.61
C LEU A 407 -0.23 13.89 -6.81
N THR A 408 -1.23 13.50 -7.59
CA THR A 408 -2.43 14.31 -7.89
C THR A 408 -3.24 14.67 -6.64
N ASP A 409 -3.26 13.84 -5.61
CA ASP A 409 -4.02 14.09 -4.39
C ASP A 409 -3.54 15.35 -3.65
N ILE A 410 -2.24 15.63 -3.63
CA ILE A 410 -1.68 16.81 -2.96
C ILE A 410 -2.25 18.11 -3.54
N PRO A 411 -2.07 18.42 -4.84
CA PRO A 411 -2.56 19.66 -5.40
C PRO A 411 -4.08 19.76 -5.36
N VAL A 412 -4.82 18.67 -5.53
CA VAL A 412 -6.29 18.71 -5.46
C VAL A 412 -6.75 19.11 -4.06
N VAL A 413 -6.20 18.48 -3.00
CA VAL A 413 -6.50 18.86 -1.61
C VAL A 413 -6.18 20.34 -1.36
N VAL A 414 -4.99 20.80 -1.76
CA VAL A 414 -4.59 22.22 -1.58
C VAL A 414 -5.55 23.17 -2.31
N ILE A 415 -5.92 22.87 -3.56
CA ILE A 415 -6.85 23.69 -4.35
C ILE A 415 -8.23 23.74 -3.69
N VAL A 416 -8.75 22.61 -3.24
CA VAL A 416 -10.06 22.53 -2.59
C VAL A 416 -10.07 23.31 -1.27
N VAL A 417 -9.06 23.08 -0.43
CA VAL A 417 -8.94 23.75 0.87
C VAL A 417 -8.78 25.26 0.69
N LEU A 418 -7.94 25.71 -0.26
CA LEU A 418 -7.76 27.14 -0.58
C LEU A 418 -9.04 27.79 -1.10
N SER A 419 -9.78 27.11 -1.96
CA SER A 419 -11.05 27.61 -2.50
C SER A 419 -12.07 27.82 -1.37
N LEU A 420 -12.17 26.86 -0.45
CA LEU A 420 -13.05 26.96 0.71
C LEU A 420 -12.58 28.02 1.71
N SER A 421 -11.27 28.14 1.92
CA SER A 421 -10.68 29.18 2.76
C SER A 421 -10.96 30.57 2.22
N LEU A 422 -10.87 30.76 0.90
CA LEU A 422 -11.21 32.02 0.27
C LEU A 422 -12.69 32.40 0.50
N LEU A 423 -13.61 31.44 0.31
CA LEU A 423 -15.03 31.64 0.60
C LEU A 423 -15.27 31.96 2.08
N GLN A 424 -14.61 31.23 2.98
CA GLN A 424 -14.69 31.44 4.42
C GLN A 424 -14.16 32.82 4.81
N ALA A 425 -12.99 33.24 4.29
CA ALA A 425 -12.36 34.51 4.61
C ALA A 425 -13.16 35.73 4.11
N LEU A 426 -13.82 35.63 2.94
CA LEU A 426 -14.57 36.73 2.35
C LEU A 426 -16.05 36.79 2.78
N LEU A 427 -16.67 35.67 3.16
CA LEU A 427 -18.11 35.62 3.47
C LEU A 427 -18.40 35.36 4.96
N ILE A 428 -17.77 34.30 5.52
CA ILE A 428 -18.10 33.84 6.88
C ILE A 428 -17.37 34.68 7.92
N LEU A 429 -16.08 34.90 7.74
CA LEU A 429 -15.24 35.63 8.68
C LEU A 429 -15.73 37.09 8.92
N PRO A 430 -16.04 37.89 7.89
CA PRO A 430 -16.57 39.26 8.09
C PRO A 430 -17.89 39.26 8.86
N ARG A 431 -18.78 38.27 8.62
CA ARG A 431 -20.03 38.13 9.33
C ARG A 431 -19.82 37.88 10.83
N ASN A 432 -18.86 37.04 11.17
CA ASN A 432 -18.53 36.73 12.55
C ASN A 432 -17.89 37.93 13.25
N LEU A 433 -16.97 38.61 12.58
CA LEU A 433 -16.29 39.80 13.11
C LEU A 433 -17.20 41.02 13.20
N SER A 434 -18.25 41.13 12.39
CA SER A 434 -19.21 42.25 12.45
C SER A 434 -20.00 42.33 13.76
N ARG A 435 -19.95 41.29 14.60
CA ARG A 435 -20.57 41.27 15.93
C ARG A 435 -19.63 41.64 17.07
N LEU A 436 -18.33 41.81 16.76
CA LEU A 436 -17.31 42.16 17.74
C LEU A 436 -17.19 43.66 17.85
N ASP A 437 -17.43 44.21 19.04
CA ASP A 437 -17.16 45.59 19.33
C ASP A 437 -15.69 45.75 19.72
N VAL A 438 -14.92 46.42 18.86
CA VAL A 438 -13.48 46.67 19.06
C VAL A 438 -13.25 47.80 20.08
N SER A 439 -14.28 48.62 20.35
CA SER A 439 -14.17 49.80 21.21
C SER A 439 -14.27 49.47 22.71
N GLU A 440 -14.69 48.25 23.12
CA GLU A 440 -14.81 47.90 24.54
C GLU A 440 -13.46 47.60 25.18
N ASN A 441 -13.04 48.50 26.05
CA ASN A 441 -11.89 48.42 26.95
C ASN A 441 -12.16 47.31 28.03
N HIS A 442 -11.90 46.05 27.68
CA HIS A 442 -12.04 44.96 28.66
C HIS A 442 -10.84 44.95 29.61
N LYS A 443 -11.13 44.85 30.92
CA LYS A 443 -10.10 44.68 31.96
C LYS A 443 -9.31 43.42 31.69
N PRO A 444 -7.99 43.49 31.51
CA PRO A 444 -7.20 42.32 31.12
C PRO A 444 -7.11 41.29 32.23
N ASN A 445 -7.52 40.05 31.97
CA ASN A 445 -7.27 38.89 32.80
C ASN A 445 -5.74 38.61 32.89
N LEU A 446 -5.30 37.86 33.89
CA LEU A 446 -3.86 37.60 34.15
C LEU A 446 -3.12 37.05 32.91
N VAL A 447 -3.76 36.21 32.14
CA VAL A 447 -3.26 35.67 30.86
C VAL A 447 -3.09 36.76 29.81
N PHE A 448 -4.03 37.69 29.73
CA PHE A 448 -3.94 38.86 28.82
C PHE A 448 -2.83 39.81 29.19
N ARG A 449 -2.53 39.98 30.50
CA ARG A 449 -1.41 40.81 30.95
C ARG A 449 -0.07 40.20 30.53
N PHE A 450 0.07 38.87 30.61
CA PHE A 450 1.29 38.20 30.16
C PHE A 450 1.46 38.26 28.63
N LEU A 451 0.40 37.99 27.86
CA LEU A 451 0.40 38.12 26.39
C LEU A 451 0.70 39.58 25.96
N ASN A 452 0.13 40.55 26.61
CA ASN A 452 0.39 41.99 26.31
C ASN A 452 1.85 42.38 26.64
N LEU A 453 2.48 41.78 27.63
CA LEU A 453 3.89 42.00 27.91
C LEU A 453 4.80 41.49 26.80
N ILE A 454 4.51 40.26 26.32
CA ILE A 454 5.26 39.65 25.19
C ILE A 454 4.97 40.44 23.90
N ARG A 455 3.71 40.82 23.67
CA ARG A 455 3.32 41.66 22.53
C ARG A 455 4.05 42.99 22.49
N GLY A 456 4.15 43.66 23.65
CA GLY A 456 4.91 44.93 23.77
C GLY A 456 6.41 44.74 23.48
N ALA A 457 7.00 43.60 23.92
CA ALA A 457 8.39 43.28 23.59
C ALA A 457 8.57 42.99 22.08
N VAL A 458 7.68 42.22 21.48
CA VAL A 458 7.68 41.92 20.03
C VAL A 458 7.48 43.18 19.22
N ASP A 459 6.55 44.03 19.59
CA ASP A 459 6.28 45.33 18.94
C ASP A 459 7.51 46.26 19.01
N THR A 460 8.20 46.28 20.15
CA THR A 460 9.43 47.05 20.33
C THR A 460 10.54 46.55 19.40
N VAL A 461 10.74 45.24 19.31
CA VAL A 461 11.73 44.62 18.43
C VAL A 461 11.37 44.88 16.95
N LEU A 462 10.10 44.75 16.58
CA LEU A 462 9.61 44.96 15.23
C LEU A 462 9.81 46.44 14.82
N GLN A 463 9.44 47.39 15.68
CA GLN A 463 9.62 48.80 15.41
C GLN A 463 11.10 49.21 15.35
N TRP A 464 11.96 48.59 16.19
CA TRP A 464 13.39 48.75 16.09
C TRP A 464 13.91 48.24 14.74
N PHE A 465 13.47 47.04 14.31
CA PHE A 465 13.86 46.46 13.03
C PHE A 465 13.41 47.35 11.85
N ILE A 466 12.19 47.85 11.87
CA ILE A 466 11.66 48.75 10.81
C ILE A 466 12.44 50.07 10.77
N ARG A 467 12.70 50.68 11.93
CA ARG A 467 13.27 52.01 12.00
C ARG A 467 14.79 52.05 11.80
N VAL A 468 15.51 50.97 12.14
CA VAL A 468 16.98 51.00 12.11
C VAL A 468 17.51 50.21 10.91
N PRO A 469 17.46 48.85 10.87
CA PRO A 469 18.05 48.11 9.74
C PRO A 469 17.26 48.28 8.43
N LEU A 470 15.92 48.21 8.47
CA LEU A 470 15.12 48.29 7.25
C LEU A 470 15.21 49.70 6.61
N ASP A 471 15.07 50.79 7.40
CA ASP A 471 15.20 52.15 6.89
C ASP A 471 16.61 52.42 6.36
N ALA A 472 17.64 51.93 7.03
CA ALA A 472 19.04 52.06 6.56
C ALA A 472 19.24 51.32 5.22
N VAL A 473 18.73 50.07 5.08
CA VAL A 473 18.83 49.30 3.84
C VAL A 473 18.03 49.98 2.72
N LEU A 474 16.80 50.40 2.98
CA LEU A 474 15.98 51.10 1.99
C LEU A 474 16.60 52.41 1.52
N ARG A 475 17.10 53.22 2.44
CA ARG A 475 17.80 54.49 2.08
C ARG A 475 19.08 54.24 1.30
N PHE A 476 19.79 53.17 1.60
CA PHE A 476 21.00 52.77 0.86
C PHE A 476 20.66 52.26 -0.54
N THR A 477 19.72 51.35 -0.66
CA THR A 477 19.37 50.68 -1.94
C THR A 477 18.58 51.59 -2.90
N THR A 478 17.96 52.67 -2.42
CA THR A 478 17.24 53.65 -3.26
C THR A 478 18.11 54.78 -3.81
N LYS A 479 19.39 54.87 -3.42
CA LYS A 479 20.29 55.97 -3.87
C LYS A 479 21.25 55.52 -4.97
N GLY A 480 21.20 56.20 -6.12
CA GLY A 480 22.16 56.06 -7.22
C GLY A 480 22.34 54.62 -7.70
N PHE A 481 23.58 54.20 -7.90
CA PHE A 481 23.91 52.83 -8.35
C PHE A 481 23.60 51.73 -7.32
N ALA A 482 23.33 52.07 -6.05
CA ALA A 482 23.00 51.10 -5.02
C ALA A 482 21.66 50.38 -5.28
N ILE A 483 20.81 50.90 -6.15
CA ILE A 483 19.59 50.22 -6.64
C ILE A 483 19.90 48.87 -7.35
N LEU A 484 21.10 48.70 -7.89
CA LEU A 484 21.53 47.47 -8.54
C LEU A 484 21.97 46.40 -7.56
N ILE A 485 22.20 46.73 -6.27
CA ILE A 485 22.68 45.75 -5.26
C ILE A 485 21.68 44.63 -4.99
N PRO A 486 20.37 44.87 -4.76
CA PRO A 486 19.39 43.78 -4.61
C PRO A 486 19.31 42.92 -5.86
N ILE A 487 19.40 43.51 -7.05
CA ILE A 487 19.37 42.76 -8.31
C ILE A 487 20.63 41.89 -8.44
N ALA A 488 21.81 42.47 -8.21
CA ALA A 488 23.09 41.76 -8.25
C ALA A 488 23.13 40.64 -7.21
N PHE A 489 22.60 40.86 -6.00
CA PHE A 489 22.47 39.83 -4.96
C PHE A 489 21.56 38.71 -5.41
N SER A 490 20.37 39.00 -5.98
CA SER A 490 19.44 37.99 -6.48
C SER A 490 20.05 37.15 -7.62
N VAL A 491 20.76 37.79 -8.55
CA VAL A 491 21.48 37.13 -9.64
C VAL A 491 22.62 36.24 -9.09
N ALA A 492 23.41 36.76 -8.13
CA ALA A 492 24.47 36.01 -7.50
C ALA A 492 23.93 34.75 -6.75
N MET A 493 22.82 34.88 -6.02
CA MET A 493 22.13 33.78 -5.38
C MET A 493 21.65 32.73 -6.41
N MET A 494 21.09 33.19 -7.53
CA MET A 494 20.65 32.28 -8.60
C MET A 494 21.83 31.52 -9.23
N ILE A 495 22.94 32.24 -9.52
CA ILE A 495 24.18 31.61 -10.05
C ILE A 495 24.74 30.62 -9.03
N MET A 496 24.77 30.96 -7.74
CA MET A 496 25.23 30.08 -6.68
C MET A 496 24.37 28.84 -6.57
N THR A 497 23.03 28.95 -6.65
CA THR A 497 22.11 27.82 -6.64
C THR A 497 22.35 26.88 -7.84
N VAL A 498 22.45 27.45 -9.04
CA VAL A 498 22.79 26.66 -10.26
C VAL A 498 24.16 26.00 -10.11
N GLY A 499 25.13 26.71 -9.55
CA GLY A 499 26.46 26.16 -9.28
C GLY A 499 26.41 24.98 -8.31
N LEU A 500 25.71 25.10 -7.18
CA LEU A 500 25.57 24.02 -6.18
C LEU A 500 24.92 22.76 -6.76
N LEU A 501 23.90 22.94 -7.63
CA LEU A 501 23.26 21.84 -8.33
C LEU A 501 24.19 21.21 -9.36
N SER A 502 24.88 22.04 -10.18
CA SER A 502 25.76 21.55 -11.26
C SER A 502 27.02 20.86 -10.76
N PHE A 503 27.55 21.29 -9.62
CA PHE A 503 28.72 20.66 -8.99
C PHE A 503 28.36 19.46 -8.10
N GLY A 504 27.07 19.08 -8.02
CA GLY A 504 26.62 17.90 -7.28
C GLY A 504 26.70 18.04 -5.75
N TYR A 505 26.87 19.26 -5.22
CA TYR A 505 26.76 19.49 -3.77
C TYR A 505 25.35 19.22 -3.25
N VAL A 506 24.33 19.56 -4.04
CA VAL A 506 22.93 19.19 -3.80
C VAL A 506 22.63 18.00 -4.69
N LYS A 507 22.54 16.80 -4.10
CA LYS A 507 22.18 15.58 -4.82
C LYS A 507 20.68 15.59 -5.11
N PHE A 508 20.33 15.36 -6.37
CA PHE A 508 18.93 15.18 -6.75
C PHE A 508 18.56 13.72 -6.55
N ASN A 509 17.81 13.44 -5.50
CA ASN A 509 17.15 12.16 -5.27
C ASN A 509 15.65 12.36 -5.41
N PHE A 510 15.01 11.61 -6.30
CA PHE A 510 13.57 11.76 -6.54
C PHE A 510 12.75 11.31 -5.33
N PHE A 511 13.13 10.20 -4.72
CA PHE A 511 12.60 9.77 -3.42
C PHE A 511 13.71 9.76 -2.37
N PRO A 512 13.45 10.27 -1.15
CA PRO A 512 14.37 10.09 -0.06
C PRO A 512 14.49 8.59 0.25
N SER A 513 15.69 8.12 0.61
CA SER A 513 15.84 6.79 1.19
C SER A 513 15.13 6.79 2.55
N ILE A 514 14.07 5.99 2.66
CA ILE A 514 13.39 5.76 3.94
C ILE A 514 14.09 4.58 4.59
N ASP A 515 14.43 4.70 5.86
CA ASP A 515 14.94 3.59 6.65
C ASP A 515 13.78 2.63 6.91
N GLY A 516 13.92 1.38 6.47
CA GLY A 516 12.86 0.38 6.54
C GLY A 516 13.06 -0.57 7.74
N ASP A 517 11.98 -1.26 8.08
CA ASP A 517 11.95 -2.29 9.13
C ASP A 517 12.49 -3.62 8.63
N PHE A 518 12.64 -3.78 7.33
CA PHE A 518 13.02 -5.04 6.69
C PHE A 518 14.30 -4.90 5.89
N VAL A 519 15.19 -5.87 6.08
CA VAL A 519 16.36 -6.10 5.24
C VAL A 519 16.16 -7.41 4.50
N THR A 520 16.15 -7.37 3.18
CA THR A 520 15.94 -8.55 2.35
C THR A 520 17.23 -8.93 1.62
N ALA A 521 17.64 -10.18 1.79
CA ALA A 521 18.69 -10.80 1.00
C ALA A 521 18.04 -11.75 -0.02
N SER A 522 18.07 -11.38 -1.29
CA SER A 522 17.63 -12.23 -2.39
C SER A 522 18.81 -13.08 -2.86
N ILE A 523 18.58 -14.37 -2.95
CA ILE A 523 19.58 -15.37 -3.33
C ILE A 523 19.14 -15.96 -4.68
N GLU A 524 20.01 -15.85 -5.66
CA GLU A 524 19.85 -16.46 -6.98
C GLU A 524 21.08 -17.33 -7.25
N MET A 525 20.85 -18.62 -7.33
CA MET A 525 21.89 -19.62 -7.60
C MET A 525 22.00 -19.89 -9.09
N ASN A 526 23.13 -20.43 -9.52
CA ASN A 526 23.32 -20.80 -10.92
C ASN A 526 22.34 -21.90 -11.35
N ASP A 527 21.96 -21.88 -12.63
CA ASP A 527 21.11 -22.93 -13.22
C ASP A 527 21.70 -24.33 -12.98
N GLY A 528 20.81 -25.26 -12.60
CA GLY A 528 21.20 -26.63 -12.26
C GLY A 528 21.63 -26.82 -10.80
N THR A 529 21.59 -25.78 -9.96
CA THR A 529 21.76 -25.94 -8.53
C THR A 529 20.53 -26.64 -7.94
N THR A 530 20.77 -27.60 -7.05
CA THR A 530 19.68 -28.34 -6.39
C THR A 530 18.99 -27.49 -5.33
N PHE A 531 17.71 -27.73 -5.11
CA PHE A 531 16.93 -27.09 -4.04
C PHE A 531 17.61 -27.17 -2.67
N GLN A 532 18.17 -28.34 -2.32
CA GLN A 532 18.87 -28.55 -1.06
C GLN A 532 20.08 -27.60 -0.90
N MET A 533 20.87 -27.41 -1.96
CA MET A 533 22.01 -26.48 -1.92
C MET A 533 21.55 -25.03 -1.73
N THR A 534 20.47 -24.63 -2.41
CA THR A 534 19.87 -23.30 -2.24
C THR A 534 19.38 -23.10 -0.80
N GLN A 535 18.78 -24.13 -0.22
CA GLN A 535 18.33 -24.11 1.18
C GLN A 535 19.51 -23.99 2.15
N GLU A 536 20.61 -24.70 1.94
CA GLU A 536 21.83 -24.59 2.77
C GLU A 536 22.43 -23.20 2.71
N VAL A 537 22.47 -22.56 1.53
CA VAL A 537 22.94 -21.19 1.38
C VAL A 537 22.02 -20.20 2.08
N ALA A 538 20.71 -20.34 1.92
CA ALA A 538 19.72 -19.49 2.59
C ALA A 538 19.82 -19.59 4.12
N GLU A 539 20.03 -20.80 4.66
CA GLU A 539 20.24 -21.01 6.09
C GLU A 539 21.57 -20.37 6.58
N HIS A 540 22.61 -20.43 5.77
CA HIS A 540 23.89 -19.75 6.04
C HIS A 540 23.72 -18.23 6.15
N VAL A 541 22.93 -17.65 5.22
CA VAL A 541 22.60 -16.21 5.22
C VAL A 541 21.80 -15.85 6.47
N ARG A 542 20.79 -16.67 6.83
CA ARG A 542 19.99 -16.49 8.04
C ARG A 542 20.87 -16.45 9.31
N VAL A 543 21.73 -17.46 9.47
CA VAL A 543 22.62 -17.54 10.63
C VAL A 543 23.59 -16.37 10.67
N SER A 544 24.09 -15.93 9.52
CA SER A 544 24.99 -14.77 9.42
C SER A 544 24.28 -13.47 9.79
N ALA A 545 23.03 -13.29 9.36
CA ALA A 545 22.22 -12.14 9.72
C ALA A 545 21.95 -12.09 11.23
N ILE A 546 21.61 -13.22 11.86
CA ILE A 546 21.41 -13.30 13.32
C ILE A 546 22.70 -12.95 14.08
N ARG A 547 23.87 -13.44 13.61
CA ARG A 547 25.16 -13.09 14.23
C ARG A 547 25.45 -11.60 14.10
N ALA A 548 25.27 -11.03 12.90
CA ALA A 548 25.46 -9.59 12.70
C ALA A 548 24.54 -8.76 13.62
N GLY A 549 23.27 -9.17 13.77
CA GLY A 549 22.35 -8.54 14.71
C GLY A 549 22.81 -8.64 16.17
N ALA A 550 23.35 -9.80 16.58
CA ALA A 550 23.88 -9.99 17.93
C ALA A 550 25.15 -9.14 18.16
N ASP A 551 26.03 -9.03 17.16
CA ASP A 551 27.22 -8.17 17.25
C ASP A 551 26.83 -6.70 17.40
N ILE A 552 25.87 -6.22 16.61
CA ILE A 552 25.33 -4.86 16.71
C ILE A 552 24.68 -4.66 18.10
N GLN A 553 23.87 -5.62 18.57
CA GLN A 553 23.23 -5.55 19.89
C GLN A 553 24.26 -5.43 21.03
N ALA A 554 25.41 -6.08 20.91
CA ALA A 554 26.48 -6.01 21.90
C ALA A 554 27.18 -4.63 21.95
N GLU A 555 27.10 -3.84 20.88
CA GLU A 555 27.64 -2.48 20.81
C GLU A 555 26.65 -1.42 21.33
N LEU A 556 25.36 -1.78 21.44
CA LEU A 556 24.30 -0.88 21.89
C LEU A 556 24.19 -0.86 23.43
N PRO A 557 23.59 0.19 24.02
CA PRO A 557 23.29 0.24 25.45
C PRO A 557 22.39 -0.93 25.88
N ASN A 558 22.51 -1.38 27.14
CA ASN A 558 21.75 -2.53 27.67
C ASN A 558 20.23 -2.34 27.71
N ASP A 559 19.74 -1.12 27.58
CA ASP A 559 18.31 -0.74 27.48
C ASP A 559 17.84 -0.53 26.05
N ALA A 560 18.72 -0.72 25.06
CA ALA A 560 18.34 -0.64 23.66
C ALA A 560 17.40 -1.79 23.28
N PRO A 561 16.43 -1.55 22.40
CA PRO A 561 15.54 -2.60 21.90
C PRO A 561 16.33 -3.64 21.11
N GLU A 562 15.76 -4.85 21.01
CA GLU A 562 16.36 -5.92 20.20
C GLU A 562 16.55 -5.47 18.76
N VAL A 563 17.73 -5.73 18.19
CA VAL A 563 18.04 -5.33 16.78
C VAL A 563 17.18 -6.10 15.80
N ILE A 564 17.07 -7.43 15.98
CA ILE A 564 16.30 -8.32 15.11
C ILE A 564 15.06 -8.81 15.85
N VAL A 565 13.89 -8.55 15.27
CA VAL A 565 12.59 -9.01 15.78
C VAL A 565 12.25 -10.40 15.26
N GLY A 566 12.63 -10.70 14.02
CA GLY A 566 12.37 -12.00 13.41
C GLY A 566 13.11 -12.16 12.08
N VAL A 567 13.24 -13.41 11.65
CA VAL A 567 13.84 -13.77 10.37
C VAL A 567 12.95 -14.77 9.66
N ASN A 568 12.52 -14.44 8.45
CA ASN A 568 11.76 -15.32 7.57
C ASN A 568 12.62 -15.75 6.39
N VAL A 569 12.64 -17.05 6.11
CA VAL A 569 13.39 -17.64 4.99
C VAL A 569 12.39 -18.38 4.11
N VAL A 570 12.35 -18.03 2.84
CA VAL A 570 11.56 -18.73 1.82
C VAL A 570 12.50 -19.20 0.72
N VAL A 571 12.51 -20.49 0.46
CA VAL A 571 13.30 -21.13 -0.60
C VAL A 571 12.35 -21.63 -1.68
N GLY A 572 12.72 -21.48 -2.94
CA GLY A 572 11.88 -21.85 -4.09
C GLY A 572 11.05 -20.70 -4.65
N GLN A 573 11.15 -19.51 -4.06
CA GLN A 573 10.51 -18.29 -4.58
C GLN A 573 11.47 -17.11 -4.54
N GLY A 574 11.50 -16.35 -5.63
CA GLY A 574 12.22 -15.09 -5.73
C GLY A 574 11.37 -13.92 -5.23
N VAL A 575 12.01 -12.82 -4.77
CA VAL A 575 11.29 -11.56 -4.56
C VAL A 575 10.88 -11.01 -5.92
N SER A 576 9.61 -10.69 -6.07
CA SER A 576 9.19 -9.84 -7.18
C SER A 576 9.87 -8.48 -7.01
N ALA A 577 10.82 -8.17 -7.90
CA ALA A 577 11.48 -6.86 -7.95
C ALA A 577 10.54 -5.73 -8.45
N GLY A 578 9.24 -6.03 -8.54
CA GLY A 578 8.20 -5.08 -8.92
C GLY A 578 7.84 -4.17 -7.74
N GLY A 579 7.85 -2.88 -7.98
CA GLY A 579 7.22 -1.88 -7.10
C GLY A 579 5.73 -2.20 -6.84
N PRO A 580 4.88 -1.19 -6.53
CA PRO A 580 3.48 -1.39 -6.12
C PRO A 580 2.58 -2.14 -7.11
N GLU A 581 3.09 -2.51 -8.27
CA GLU A 581 2.42 -3.32 -9.31
C GLU A 581 2.84 -4.81 -9.19
N GLY A 582 2.52 -5.48 -8.07
CA GLY A 582 2.85 -6.85 -7.74
C GLY A 582 2.99 -7.82 -8.92
N GLY A 583 4.21 -8.00 -9.41
CA GLY A 583 4.55 -9.11 -10.30
C GLY A 583 4.54 -10.42 -9.51
N SER A 584 4.04 -11.50 -10.09
CA SER A 584 4.15 -12.83 -9.49
C SER A 584 5.62 -13.16 -9.24
N ALA A 585 5.94 -13.59 -8.02
CA ALA A 585 7.29 -14.03 -7.68
C ALA A 585 7.71 -15.17 -8.62
N ALA A 586 8.90 -15.06 -9.22
CA ALA A 586 9.46 -16.16 -9.97
C ALA A 586 9.65 -17.37 -9.03
N GLY A 587 9.20 -18.55 -9.42
CA GLY A 587 9.42 -19.77 -8.67
C GLY A 587 10.56 -20.60 -9.27
N GLY A 588 11.32 -21.29 -8.47
CA GLY A 588 12.38 -22.20 -8.94
C GLY A 588 13.34 -22.63 -7.84
N ALA A 589 13.91 -23.83 -8.00
CA ALA A 589 14.86 -24.44 -7.05
C ALA A 589 16.09 -23.58 -6.73
N THR A 590 16.44 -22.64 -7.64
CA THR A 590 17.63 -21.79 -7.53
C THR A 590 17.40 -20.48 -6.80
N LEU A 591 16.17 -20.21 -6.36
CA LEU A 591 15.78 -18.93 -5.75
C LEU A 591 15.51 -19.07 -4.25
N ALA A 592 15.97 -18.11 -3.48
CA ALA A 592 15.58 -18.00 -2.07
C ALA A 592 15.60 -16.55 -1.59
N ASN A 593 14.84 -16.28 -0.54
CA ASN A 593 14.77 -14.99 0.13
C ASN A 593 14.97 -15.15 1.63
N VAL A 594 15.82 -14.33 2.19
CA VAL A 594 15.97 -14.17 3.63
C VAL A 594 15.55 -12.75 3.99
N VAL A 595 14.47 -12.61 4.74
CA VAL A 595 13.92 -11.34 5.17
C VAL A 595 14.13 -11.21 6.67
N VAL A 596 14.85 -10.18 7.08
CA VAL A 596 15.14 -9.87 8.47
C VAL A 596 14.30 -8.68 8.88
N GLN A 597 13.47 -8.84 9.90
CA GLN A 597 12.74 -7.75 10.51
C GLN A 597 13.57 -7.11 11.61
N LEU A 598 13.82 -5.84 11.46
CA LEU A 598 14.48 -5.00 12.46
C LEU A 598 13.46 -4.33 13.36
N THR A 599 13.92 -3.86 14.50
CA THR A 599 13.10 -2.99 15.34
C THR A 599 12.71 -1.72 14.59
N ASP A 600 11.48 -1.28 14.82
CA ASP A 600 10.87 -0.08 14.26
C ASP A 600 11.83 1.13 14.28
N PRO A 601 12.04 1.84 13.13
CA PRO A 601 12.92 2.99 13.03
C PRO A 601 12.62 4.11 14.02
N THR A 602 11.37 4.23 14.47
CA THR A 602 10.99 5.25 15.46
C THR A 602 11.47 4.94 16.87
N LYS A 603 11.89 3.69 17.12
CA LYS A 603 12.33 3.18 18.43
C LYS A 603 13.83 2.91 18.50
N ARG A 604 14.56 3.19 17.43
CA ARG A 604 16.00 2.96 17.33
C ARG A 604 16.73 4.22 16.88
N ASP A 605 17.97 4.40 17.37
CA ASP A 605 18.83 5.54 17.01
C ASP A 605 19.90 5.16 15.96
N TRP A 606 19.77 4.01 15.31
CA TRP A 606 20.70 3.48 14.31
C TRP A 606 19.97 3.15 12.99
N ASP A 607 20.66 3.30 11.84
CA ASP A 607 20.13 3.04 10.50
C ASP A 607 20.26 1.56 10.14
N ALA A 608 19.36 1.06 9.28
CA ALA A 608 19.40 -0.30 8.74
C ALA A 608 20.51 -0.54 7.69
N LYS A 609 21.27 0.50 7.34
CA LYS A 609 22.35 0.49 6.33
C LYS A 609 23.69 0.13 6.90
#